data_878eb96a4d0ae6c28bde50f9960ca45b
#
_entry.id   878eb96a4d0ae6c28bde50f9960ca45b
#
_cell.length_a   1.000
_cell.length_b   1.000
_cell.length_c   1.000
_cell.angle_alpha   90.00
_cell.angle_beta   90.00
_cell.angle_gamma   90.00
#
_symmetry.space_group_name_H-M   'P 1'
#
loop_
_entity.id
_entity.type
_entity.pdbx_description
1 polymer ?
#
loop_
_entity_poly.entity_id
_entity_poly.type
_entity_poly.pdbx_seq_one_letter_code
_entity_poly.pdbx_strand_id
1 'polypeptide(L)'
;PFTTQELFQNGSEALYYGINALSNNLIMVDRKLLKNPNGLILGTPGSGKSFSAKREITNAFLICPKDDIIICDPEGEYTPLVERLHGQVIKLSPTGKGYDGSPCYINPMDLNLDYSDDDNPLSLKSDFILSLCELIVGGKDGLAPVEKTIIDRCVRIVYRDYLNDPKPENMPLLEDLYNALRAQDEKEAQYIATALEIYVTGSLNVFNHHTNVDVNSRIVCYDIKELGKQLKKIGMLVVQDQVWNRVTINRAAHKTTRYYLDEFHLLLKEEQTASYSCLLYTSPSPRD
;
A
#
# COMPACT_ATOMS: atom_id res chain seq x y z
N PRO A 1 22.00 -13.54 15.61
CA PRO A 1 21.64 -13.88 16.99
C PRO A 1 20.66 -12.86 17.53
N PHE A 2 19.55 -13.35 18.12
CA PHE A 2 18.61 -12.47 18.81
C PHE A 2 19.24 -12.10 20.16
N THR A 3 19.47 -10.81 20.37
CA THR A 3 19.94 -10.31 21.66
C THR A 3 18.75 -9.81 22.47
N THR A 4 18.67 -10.23 23.72
CA THR A 4 17.72 -9.70 24.68
C THR A 4 18.25 -8.33 25.11
N GLN A 5 17.63 -7.24 24.66
CA GLN A 5 17.99 -5.91 25.09
C GLN A 5 16.97 -5.40 26.12
N GLU A 6 17.44 -4.79 27.17
CA GLU A 6 16.64 -3.94 28.02
C GLU A 6 16.52 -2.59 27.35
N LEU A 7 15.30 -2.17 27.06
CA LEU A 7 15.04 -0.89 26.43
C LEU A 7 13.96 -0.16 27.22
N PHE A 8 14.35 0.91 27.89
CA PHE A 8 13.44 1.80 28.60
C PHE A 8 13.67 3.23 28.15
N GLN A 9 12.69 3.75 27.43
CA GLN A 9 12.64 5.15 27.01
C GLN A 9 11.44 5.80 27.68
N ASN A 10 11.63 6.98 28.26
CA ASN A 10 10.61 7.73 29.02
C ASN A 10 10.07 8.94 28.25
N GLY A 11 10.24 8.98 26.94
CA GLY A 11 9.70 10.03 26.08
C GLY A 11 8.17 10.00 26.02
N SER A 12 7.56 11.12 25.65
CA SER A 12 6.10 11.27 25.57
C SER A 12 5.44 10.36 24.53
N GLU A 13 6.20 9.86 23.56
CA GLU A 13 5.72 8.98 22.48
C GLU A 13 6.21 7.53 22.63
N ALA A 14 6.83 7.18 23.77
CA ALA A 14 7.26 5.83 24.07
C ALA A 14 6.05 4.91 24.34
N LEU A 15 5.97 3.80 23.57
CA LEU A 15 4.92 2.80 23.71
C LEU A 15 5.36 1.66 24.61
N TYR A 16 4.42 1.13 25.39
CA TYR A 16 4.65 -0.06 26.21
C TYR A 16 4.55 -1.34 25.39
N TYR A 17 5.60 -2.11 25.36
CA TYR A 17 5.68 -3.40 24.64
C TYR A 17 5.52 -4.61 25.52
N GLY A 18 5.91 -4.53 26.78
CA GLY A 18 5.81 -5.66 27.71
C GLY A 18 6.78 -5.56 28.88
N ILE A 19 7.03 -6.71 29.48
CA ILE A 19 8.00 -6.91 30.56
C ILE A 19 9.09 -7.85 30.02
N ASN A 20 10.36 -7.52 30.27
CA ASN A 20 11.48 -8.37 29.92
C ASN A 20 11.39 -9.67 30.73
N ALA A 21 11.43 -10.81 30.07
CA ALA A 21 11.25 -12.13 30.69
C ALA A 21 12.38 -12.52 31.66
N LEU A 22 13.56 -11.90 31.56
CA LEU A 22 14.71 -12.19 32.41
C LEU A 22 14.84 -11.22 33.58
N SER A 23 14.71 -9.90 33.30
CA SER A 23 14.94 -8.85 34.31
C SER A 23 13.66 -8.36 34.98
N ASN A 24 12.47 -8.70 34.45
CA ASN A 24 11.17 -8.15 34.86
C ASN A 24 11.05 -6.62 34.72
N ASN A 25 11.95 -5.99 33.97
CA ASN A 25 11.88 -4.56 33.69
C ASN A 25 10.86 -4.26 32.59
N LEU A 26 10.27 -3.07 32.64
CA LEU A 26 9.37 -2.58 31.61
C LEU A 26 10.12 -2.36 30.30
N ILE A 27 9.52 -2.76 29.20
CA ILE A 27 9.99 -2.43 27.85
C ILE A 27 9.12 -1.30 27.31
N MET A 28 9.73 -0.12 27.23
CA MET A 28 9.13 1.11 26.70
C MET A 28 9.96 1.61 25.54
N VAL A 29 9.35 1.81 24.38
CA VAL A 29 10.09 2.15 23.15
C VAL A 29 9.37 3.25 22.39
N ASP A 30 10.08 4.31 22.08
CA ASP A 30 9.74 5.23 20.99
C ASP A 30 10.49 4.76 19.73
N ARG A 31 9.75 4.17 18.79
CA ARG A 31 10.36 3.66 17.55
C ARG A 31 11.01 4.75 16.71
N LYS A 32 10.55 6.00 16.82
CA LYS A 32 11.13 7.14 16.09
C LYS A 32 12.57 7.45 16.53
N LEU A 33 12.95 7.02 17.72
CA LEU A 33 14.31 7.18 18.26
C LEU A 33 15.24 6.01 17.91
N LEU A 34 14.71 4.94 17.34
CA LEU A 34 15.52 3.80 16.93
C LEU A 34 16.22 4.08 15.60
N LYS A 35 17.41 3.50 15.43
CA LYS A 35 18.17 3.55 14.16
C LYS A 35 17.36 2.92 13.00
N ASN A 36 16.56 1.89 13.29
CA ASN A 36 15.58 1.31 12.38
C ASN A 36 14.25 1.19 13.12
N PRO A 37 13.22 1.96 12.72
CA PRO A 37 11.91 1.96 13.37
C PRO A 37 11.05 0.74 13.03
N ASN A 38 11.43 -0.03 12.01
CA ASN A 38 10.65 -1.18 11.56
C ASN A 38 10.63 -2.31 12.61
N GLY A 39 9.52 -3.02 12.70
CA GLY A 39 9.34 -4.12 13.64
C GLY A 39 8.63 -5.31 13.01
N LEU A 40 8.95 -6.49 13.47
CA LEU A 40 8.34 -7.75 13.04
C LEU A 40 7.76 -8.48 14.24
N ILE A 41 6.47 -8.83 14.17
CA ILE A 41 5.77 -9.62 15.19
C ILE A 41 5.69 -11.05 14.68
N LEU A 42 6.43 -11.95 15.31
CA LEU A 42 6.46 -13.37 14.96
C LEU A 42 5.76 -14.21 16.01
N GLY A 43 5.10 -15.26 15.57
CA GLY A 43 4.48 -16.26 16.46
C GLY A 43 3.70 -17.31 15.68
N THR A 44 3.47 -18.43 16.31
CA THR A 44 2.61 -19.50 15.78
C THR A 44 1.15 -19.05 15.71
N PRO A 45 0.29 -19.71 14.92
CA PRO A 45 -1.15 -19.47 14.98
C PRO A 45 -1.69 -19.56 16.42
N GLY A 46 -2.54 -18.63 16.82
CA GLY A 46 -3.10 -18.57 18.19
C GLY A 46 -2.18 -17.99 19.27
N SER A 47 -0.95 -17.56 18.93
CA SER A 47 0.00 -16.97 19.91
C SER A 47 -0.30 -15.52 20.31
N GLY A 48 -1.34 -14.90 19.73
CA GLY A 48 -1.72 -13.53 20.06
C GLY A 48 -1.01 -12.45 19.22
N LYS A 49 -0.48 -12.76 18.03
CA LYS A 49 0.14 -11.78 17.12
C LYS A 49 -0.77 -10.61 16.82
N SER A 50 -1.97 -10.89 16.28
CA SER A 50 -2.96 -9.85 15.92
C SER A 50 -3.42 -9.05 17.14
N PHE A 51 -3.51 -9.68 18.33
CA PHE A 51 -3.81 -8.98 19.58
C PHE A 51 -2.70 -8.00 19.96
N SER A 52 -1.43 -8.41 19.85
CA SER A 52 -0.28 -7.55 20.11
C SER A 52 -0.22 -6.37 19.13
N ALA A 53 -0.48 -6.61 17.84
CA ALA A 53 -0.57 -5.56 16.82
C ALA A 53 -1.71 -4.58 17.12
N LYS A 54 -2.92 -5.06 17.45
CA LYS A 54 -4.07 -4.23 17.82
C LYS A 54 -3.78 -3.37 19.05
N ARG A 55 -3.09 -3.93 20.05
CA ARG A 55 -2.65 -3.17 21.24
C ARG A 55 -1.66 -2.06 20.86
N GLU A 56 -0.66 -2.37 20.02
CA GLU A 56 0.31 -1.36 19.54
C GLU A 56 -0.38 -0.26 18.74
N ILE A 57 -1.28 -0.60 17.82
CA ILE A 57 -2.07 0.35 17.02
C ILE A 57 -2.88 1.27 17.94
N THR A 58 -3.58 0.70 18.92
CA THR A 58 -4.37 1.49 19.88
C THR A 58 -3.50 2.45 20.67
N ASN A 59 -2.37 1.98 21.20
CA ASN A 59 -1.44 2.81 21.94
C ASN A 59 -0.83 3.91 21.07
N ALA A 60 -0.41 3.59 19.86
CA ALA A 60 0.10 4.56 18.91
C ALA A 60 -0.94 5.63 18.55
N PHE A 61 -2.19 5.23 18.33
CA PHE A 61 -3.28 6.15 18.05
C PHE A 61 -3.53 7.13 19.21
N LEU A 62 -3.46 6.66 20.45
CA LEU A 62 -3.73 7.49 21.62
C LEU A 62 -2.54 8.38 22.01
N ILE A 63 -1.31 7.84 21.93
CA ILE A 63 -0.10 8.50 22.44
C ILE A 63 0.55 9.39 21.38
N CYS A 64 0.45 9.04 20.08
CA CYS A 64 1.06 9.75 18.97
C CYS A 64 -0.01 10.44 18.10
N PRO A 65 -0.66 11.54 18.56
CA PRO A 65 -1.84 12.11 17.88
C PRO A 65 -1.54 12.70 16.51
N LYS A 66 -0.27 12.96 16.20
CA LYS A 66 0.16 13.51 14.91
C LYS A 66 0.47 12.43 13.86
N ASP A 67 0.61 11.16 14.28
CA ASP A 67 0.95 10.09 13.36
C ASP A 67 -0.28 9.60 12.60
N ASP A 68 -0.12 9.31 11.32
CA ASP A 68 -1.09 8.56 10.54
C ASP A 68 -0.85 7.05 10.72
N ILE A 69 -1.92 6.29 10.69
CA ILE A 69 -1.91 4.84 10.83
C ILE A 69 -2.60 4.22 9.64
N ILE A 70 -1.89 3.36 8.93
CA ILE A 70 -2.43 2.60 7.79
C ILE A 70 -2.30 1.12 8.10
N ILE A 71 -3.37 0.38 7.86
CA ILE A 71 -3.44 -1.06 8.11
C ILE A 71 -3.80 -1.77 6.81
N CYS A 72 -3.02 -2.76 6.41
CA CYS A 72 -3.40 -3.72 5.37
C CYS A 72 -3.86 -5.00 6.06
N ASP A 73 -5.11 -5.36 5.84
CA ASP A 73 -5.84 -6.43 6.54
C ASP A 73 -6.33 -7.51 5.57
N PRO A 74 -5.52 -8.54 5.30
CA PRO A 74 -5.92 -9.65 4.42
C PRO A 74 -6.95 -10.60 5.02
N GLU A 75 -7.16 -10.55 6.35
CA GLU A 75 -8.04 -11.49 7.07
C GLU A 75 -9.30 -10.82 7.64
N GLY A 76 -9.42 -9.49 7.56
CA GLY A 76 -10.60 -8.73 8.02
C GLY A 76 -10.73 -8.70 9.55
N GLU A 77 -9.60 -8.65 10.27
CA GLU A 77 -9.59 -8.69 11.73
C GLU A 77 -9.55 -7.32 12.39
N TYR A 78 -9.19 -6.25 11.67
CA TYR A 78 -8.94 -4.92 12.24
C TYR A 78 -10.14 -3.98 12.13
N THR A 79 -11.14 -4.30 11.31
CA THR A 79 -12.36 -3.48 11.11
C THR A 79 -12.99 -3.01 12.43
N PRO A 80 -13.28 -3.87 13.44
CA PRO A 80 -13.94 -3.42 14.65
C PRO A 80 -13.07 -2.45 15.48
N LEU A 81 -11.74 -2.58 15.41
CA LEU A 81 -10.82 -1.68 16.08
C LEU A 81 -10.84 -0.30 15.42
N VAL A 82 -10.73 -0.25 14.09
CA VAL A 82 -10.66 1.00 13.34
C VAL A 82 -11.96 1.78 13.43
N GLU A 83 -13.12 1.12 13.36
CA GLU A 83 -14.43 1.75 13.57
C GLU A 83 -14.55 2.35 14.98
N ARG A 84 -14.06 1.64 16.00
CA ARG A 84 -14.08 2.15 17.39
C ARG A 84 -13.15 3.34 17.61
N LEU A 85 -12.12 3.48 16.79
CA LEU A 85 -11.22 4.64 16.77
C LEU A 85 -11.71 5.75 15.82
N HIS A 86 -12.92 5.63 15.29
CA HIS A 86 -13.52 6.55 14.31
C HIS A 86 -12.67 6.74 13.05
N GLY A 87 -12.00 5.66 12.64
CA GLY A 87 -11.21 5.61 11.42
C GLY A 87 -12.01 5.18 10.20
N GLN A 88 -11.34 5.14 9.06
CA GLN A 88 -11.92 4.72 7.80
C GLN A 88 -11.56 3.26 7.51
N VAL A 89 -12.57 2.43 7.23
CA VAL A 89 -12.38 1.08 6.70
C VAL A 89 -12.76 1.08 5.23
N ILE A 90 -11.81 0.69 4.39
CA ILE A 90 -11.96 0.59 2.94
C ILE A 90 -12.00 -0.90 2.60
N LYS A 91 -13.19 -1.40 2.34
CA LYS A 91 -13.40 -2.80 1.98
C LYS A 91 -13.25 -2.98 0.47
N LEU A 92 -12.20 -3.64 0.04
CA LEU A 92 -12.02 -4.02 -1.36
C LEU A 92 -12.63 -5.41 -1.60
N SER A 93 -13.62 -5.46 -2.48
CA SER A 93 -14.32 -6.71 -2.82
C SER A 93 -14.45 -6.86 -4.33
N PRO A 94 -14.57 -8.09 -4.87
CA PRO A 94 -14.77 -8.30 -6.31
C PRO A 94 -16.05 -7.66 -6.85
N THR A 95 -17.01 -7.40 -5.98
CA THR A 95 -18.29 -6.76 -6.33
C THR A 95 -18.21 -5.23 -6.32
N GLY A 96 -17.07 -4.64 -5.89
CA GLY A 96 -16.91 -3.19 -5.73
C GLY A 96 -17.85 -2.60 -4.68
N LYS A 97 -18.27 -3.35 -3.67
CA LYS A 97 -19.18 -2.89 -2.61
C LYS A 97 -18.50 -2.87 -1.24
N GLY A 98 -18.64 -1.75 -0.55
CA GLY A 98 -18.27 -1.59 0.84
C GLY A 98 -19.16 -2.35 1.82
N TYR A 99 -18.96 -2.17 3.13
CA TYR A 99 -19.74 -2.82 4.18
C TYR A 99 -21.21 -2.38 4.21
N ASP A 100 -21.49 -1.14 3.84
CA ASP A 100 -22.83 -0.55 3.74
C ASP A 100 -23.52 -0.83 2.38
N GLY A 101 -22.85 -1.56 1.49
CA GLY A 101 -23.33 -1.86 0.14
C GLY A 101 -23.12 -0.74 -0.87
N SER A 102 -22.56 0.41 -0.47
CA SER A 102 -22.18 1.49 -1.37
C SER A 102 -20.99 1.10 -2.25
N PRO A 103 -20.82 1.73 -3.43
CA PRO A 103 -19.63 1.53 -4.24
C PRO A 103 -18.36 1.89 -3.46
N CYS A 104 -17.32 1.05 -3.56
CA CYS A 104 -16.05 1.22 -2.88
C CYS A 104 -14.91 0.85 -3.84
N TYR A 105 -14.26 1.87 -4.41
CA TYR A 105 -13.25 1.71 -5.43
C TYR A 105 -11.99 2.50 -5.09
N ILE A 106 -10.85 1.95 -5.51
CA ILE A 106 -9.56 2.64 -5.53
C ILE A 106 -8.99 2.48 -6.94
N ASN A 107 -8.61 3.60 -7.53
CA ASN A 107 -7.97 3.65 -8.83
C ASN A 107 -6.45 3.42 -8.69
N PRO A 108 -5.88 2.35 -9.24
CA PRO A 108 -4.43 2.16 -9.22
C PRO A 108 -3.68 3.22 -10.05
N MET A 109 -4.39 3.93 -10.92
CA MET A 109 -3.81 4.99 -11.74
C MET A 109 -3.79 6.35 -11.03
N ASP A 110 -4.30 6.48 -9.79
CA ASP A 110 -4.26 7.75 -9.07
C ASP A 110 -2.82 8.25 -8.92
N LEU A 111 -2.60 9.49 -9.34
CA LEU A 111 -1.32 10.18 -9.26
C LEU A 111 -1.47 11.41 -8.37
N ASN A 112 -0.64 11.48 -7.33
CA ASN A 112 -0.51 12.67 -6.53
C ASN A 112 0.66 13.52 -7.07
N LEU A 113 0.44 14.83 -7.18
CA LEU A 113 1.48 15.78 -7.62
C LEU A 113 2.15 16.50 -6.43
N ASP A 114 1.67 16.31 -5.20
CA ASP A 114 2.21 16.93 -3.98
C ASP A 114 3.45 16.15 -3.47
N TYR A 115 4.43 15.93 -4.34
CA TYR A 115 5.71 15.35 -3.98
C TYR A 115 6.73 16.45 -3.64
N SER A 116 7.83 16.08 -2.97
CA SER A 116 8.97 16.99 -2.79
C SER A 116 9.63 17.29 -4.14
N ASP A 117 10.29 18.46 -4.25
CA ASP A 117 10.91 18.93 -5.49
C ASP A 117 11.94 17.96 -6.13
N ASP A 118 12.44 17.01 -5.33
CA ASP A 118 13.45 16.03 -5.78
C ASP A 118 12.85 14.75 -6.40
N ASP A 119 11.55 14.52 -6.25
CA ASP A 119 10.88 13.31 -6.74
C ASP A 119 10.12 13.60 -8.05
N ASN A 120 10.16 12.67 -9.00
CA ASN A 120 9.34 12.71 -10.21
C ASN A 120 8.11 11.81 -10.03
N PRO A 121 6.92 12.36 -9.75
CA PRO A 121 5.71 11.58 -9.48
C PRO A 121 5.35 10.61 -10.59
N LEU A 122 5.52 11.03 -11.85
CA LEU A 122 5.21 10.20 -13.01
C LEU A 122 6.18 9.01 -13.14
N SER A 123 7.46 9.19 -12.80
CA SER A 123 8.43 8.10 -12.83
C SER A 123 8.10 7.03 -11.79
N LEU A 124 7.78 7.44 -10.56
CA LEU A 124 7.37 6.52 -9.49
C LEU A 124 6.08 5.78 -9.86
N LYS A 125 5.13 6.49 -10.45
CA LYS A 125 3.88 5.86 -10.93
C LYS A 125 4.14 4.92 -12.10
N SER A 126 5.06 5.24 -13.01
CA SER A 126 5.47 4.34 -14.10
C SER A 126 6.05 3.03 -13.55
N ASP A 127 6.92 3.09 -12.53
CA ASP A 127 7.48 1.92 -11.87
C ASP A 127 6.40 1.05 -11.19
N PHE A 128 5.41 1.70 -10.56
CA PHE A 128 4.25 0.99 -10.01
C PHE A 128 3.45 0.29 -11.11
N ILE A 129 3.12 0.98 -12.21
CA ILE A 129 2.36 0.42 -13.32
C ILE A 129 3.13 -0.71 -14.01
N LEU A 130 4.44 -0.60 -14.15
CA LEU A 130 5.29 -1.68 -14.62
C LEU A 130 5.16 -2.92 -13.72
N SER A 131 5.23 -2.75 -12.40
CA SER A 131 5.04 -3.83 -11.43
C SER A 131 3.64 -4.44 -11.50
N LEU A 132 2.62 -3.62 -11.69
CA LEU A 132 1.24 -4.05 -11.87
C LEU A 132 1.07 -4.89 -13.15
N CYS A 133 1.58 -4.40 -14.28
CA CYS A 133 1.54 -5.12 -15.54
C CYS A 133 2.33 -6.45 -15.46
N GLU A 134 3.48 -6.44 -14.82
CA GLU A 134 4.29 -7.65 -14.61
C GLU A 134 3.54 -8.70 -13.78
N LEU A 135 2.83 -8.26 -12.75
CA LEU A 135 1.98 -9.14 -11.92
C LEU A 135 0.80 -9.72 -12.69
N ILE A 136 0.22 -8.96 -13.64
CA ILE A 136 -0.93 -9.35 -14.46
C ILE A 136 -0.52 -10.25 -15.62
N VAL A 137 0.49 -9.85 -16.40
CA VAL A 137 0.98 -10.60 -17.56
C VAL A 137 1.57 -11.93 -17.11
N GLY A 138 2.25 -11.93 -15.97
CA GLY A 138 2.79 -13.14 -15.35
C GLY A 138 4.02 -13.69 -16.10
N GLY A 139 4.55 -14.76 -15.56
CA GLY A 139 5.71 -15.44 -16.09
C GLY A 139 6.85 -15.51 -15.07
N LYS A 140 7.72 -16.51 -15.23
CA LYS A 140 8.88 -16.67 -14.32
C LYS A 140 9.98 -15.66 -14.57
N ASP A 141 10.01 -15.10 -15.79
CA ASP A 141 11.09 -14.22 -16.25
C ASP A 141 10.70 -12.72 -16.21
N GLY A 142 9.47 -12.40 -15.72
CA GLY A 142 8.95 -11.05 -15.69
C GLY A 142 8.70 -10.46 -17.09
N LEU A 143 8.57 -9.11 -17.16
CA LEU A 143 8.39 -8.39 -18.43
C LEU A 143 9.72 -8.24 -19.20
N ALA A 144 9.69 -8.51 -20.49
CA ALA A 144 10.82 -8.26 -21.38
C ALA A 144 11.13 -6.75 -21.48
N PRO A 145 12.39 -6.36 -21.77
CA PRO A 145 12.77 -4.94 -21.91
C PRO A 145 11.91 -4.16 -22.92
N VAL A 146 11.49 -4.80 -24.00
CA VAL A 146 10.60 -4.21 -25.02
C VAL A 146 9.23 -3.92 -24.43
N GLU A 147 8.66 -4.86 -23.68
CA GLU A 147 7.37 -4.70 -23.01
C GLU A 147 7.40 -3.57 -21.99
N LYS A 148 8.47 -3.47 -21.19
CA LYS A 148 8.67 -2.35 -20.22
C LYS A 148 8.70 -0.99 -20.93
N THR A 149 9.40 -0.91 -22.07
CA THR A 149 9.47 0.33 -22.86
C THR A 149 8.12 0.73 -23.44
N ILE A 150 7.33 -0.24 -23.91
CA ILE A 150 5.98 0.01 -24.43
C ILE A 150 5.05 0.52 -23.33
N ILE A 151 5.07 -0.13 -22.17
CA ILE A 151 4.24 0.28 -21.00
C ILE A 151 4.62 1.70 -20.57
N ASP A 152 5.90 2.02 -20.37
CA ASP A 152 6.34 3.36 -19.98
C ASP A 152 5.91 4.43 -21.00
N ARG A 153 6.02 4.15 -22.29
CA ARG A 153 5.53 5.02 -23.35
C ARG A 153 4.03 5.26 -23.23
N CYS A 154 3.23 4.20 -23.03
CA CYS A 154 1.78 4.32 -22.87
C CYS A 154 1.40 5.08 -21.59
N VAL A 155 2.10 4.86 -20.48
CA VAL A 155 1.93 5.61 -19.23
C VAL A 155 2.09 7.12 -19.47
N ARG A 156 3.14 7.54 -20.16
CA ARG A 156 3.35 8.96 -20.50
C ARG A 156 2.24 9.54 -21.39
N ILE A 157 1.67 8.73 -22.28
CA ILE A 157 0.57 9.15 -23.13
C ILE A 157 -0.69 9.40 -22.31
N VAL A 158 -1.07 8.45 -21.44
CA VAL A 158 -2.34 8.53 -20.70
C VAL A 158 -2.33 9.60 -19.61
N TYR A 159 -1.17 9.92 -19.02
CA TYR A 159 -1.09 10.99 -18.02
C TYR A 159 -0.94 12.38 -18.59
N ARG A 160 -0.77 12.56 -19.91
CA ARG A 160 -0.53 13.86 -20.53
C ARG A 160 -1.62 14.87 -20.20
N ASP A 161 -2.88 14.48 -20.31
CA ASP A 161 -4.01 15.40 -20.10
C ASP A 161 -4.13 15.78 -18.63
N TYR A 162 -3.93 14.82 -17.72
CA TYR A 162 -3.91 15.10 -16.29
C TYR A 162 -2.75 16.02 -15.87
N LEU A 163 -1.56 15.84 -16.43
CA LEU A 163 -0.40 16.69 -16.12
C LEU A 163 -0.56 18.11 -16.66
N ASN A 164 -1.30 18.29 -17.76
CA ASN A 164 -1.62 19.62 -18.31
C ASN A 164 -2.72 20.33 -17.53
N ASP A 165 -3.72 19.61 -17.03
CA ASP A 165 -4.86 20.14 -16.28
C ASP A 165 -5.23 19.11 -15.17
N PRO A 166 -4.62 19.22 -13.96
CA PRO A 166 -4.74 18.23 -12.89
C PRO A 166 -6.10 18.29 -12.19
N LYS A 167 -7.14 17.84 -12.89
CA LYS A 167 -8.49 17.69 -12.37
C LYS A 167 -8.85 16.23 -12.21
N PRO A 168 -9.73 15.88 -11.23
CA PRO A 168 -10.20 14.51 -11.03
C PRO A 168 -10.75 13.85 -12.30
N GLU A 169 -11.40 14.63 -13.18
CA GLU A 169 -12.00 14.12 -14.42
C GLU A 169 -10.93 13.67 -15.44
N ASN A 170 -9.73 14.24 -15.36
CA ASN A 170 -8.62 13.94 -16.26
C ASN A 170 -7.71 12.80 -15.72
N MET A 171 -8.01 12.31 -14.51
CA MET A 171 -7.26 11.19 -13.92
C MET A 171 -7.50 9.91 -14.73
N PRO A 172 -6.44 9.29 -15.30
CA PRO A 172 -6.63 8.10 -16.11
C PRO A 172 -7.12 6.90 -15.30
N LEU A 173 -7.77 5.97 -15.99
CA LEU A 173 -8.16 4.65 -15.51
C LEU A 173 -7.30 3.56 -16.16
N LEU A 174 -7.44 2.33 -15.70
CA LEU A 174 -6.81 1.18 -16.37
C LEU A 174 -7.29 1.02 -17.82
N GLU A 175 -8.52 1.43 -18.11
CA GLU A 175 -9.08 1.45 -19.46
C GLU A 175 -8.29 2.36 -20.40
N ASP A 176 -7.82 3.51 -19.92
CA ASP A 176 -7.01 4.42 -20.74
C ASP A 176 -5.65 3.79 -21.08
N LEU A 177 -5.02 3.11 -20.13
CA LEU A 177 -3.80 2.35 -20.38
C LEU A 177 -4.04 1.20 -21.36
N TYR A 178 -5.14 0.46 -21.20
CA TYR A 178 -5.55 -0.60 -22.12
C TYR A 178 -5.73 -0.06 -23.54
N ASN A 179 -6.45 1.04 -23.69
CA ASN A 179 -6.69 1.66 -25.01
C ASN A 179 -5.39 2.21 -25.63
N ALA A 180 -4.50 2.79 -24.82
CA ALA A 180 -3.19 3.24 -25.29
C ALA A 180 -2.32 2.08 -25.77
N LEU A 181 -2.34 0.92 -25.10
CA LEU A 181 -1.66 -0.30 -25.52
C LEU A 181 -2.27 -0.88 -26.81
N ARG A 182 -3.61 -0.91 -26.91
CA ARG A 182 -4.32 -1.38 -28.12
C ARG A 182 -4.05 -0.50 -29.34
N ALA A 183 -3.72 0.75 -29.14
CA ALA A 183 -3.38 1.71 -30.23
C ALA A 183 -1.92 1.54 -30.74
N GLN A 184 -1.09 0.70 -30.11
CA GLN A 184 0.26 0.43 -30.59
C GLN A 184 0.23 -0.71 -31.61
N ASP A 185 1.15 -0.68 -32.59
CA ASP A 185 1.25 -1.69 -33.64
C ASP A 185 2.04 -2.93 -33.23
N GLU A 186 2.81 -2.86 -32.13
CA GLU A 186 3.68 -3.93 -31.65
C GLU A 186 2.87 -5.10 -31.08
N LYS A 187 3.28 -6.31 -31.39
CA LYS A 187 2.63 -7.55 -30.91
C LYS A 187 2.69 -7.69 -29.40
N GLU A 188 3.77 -7.22 -28.80
CA GLU A 188 3.97 -7.19 -27.35
C GLU A 188 2.94 -6.29 -26.67
N ALA A 189 2.63 -5.14 -27.26
CA ALA A 189 1.58 -4.25 -26.78
C ALA A 189 0.19 -4.93 -26.80
N GLN A 190 -0.13 -5.62 -27.90
CA GLN A 190 -1.39 -6.35 -28.03
C GLN A 190 -1.47 -7.51 -27.04
N TYR A 191 -0.36 -8.17 -26.74
CA TYR A 191 -0.28 -9.24 -25.75
C TYR A 191 -0.58 -8.70 -24.34
N ILE A 192 0.07 -7.60 -23.94
CA ILE A 192 -0.16 -6.95 -22.65
C ILE A 192 -1.61 -6.45 -22.53
N ALA A 193 -2.12 -5.80 -23.57
CA ALA A 193 -3.51 -5.34 -23.61
C ALA A 193 -4.49 -6.51 -23.41
N THR A 194 -4.27 -7.64 -24.09
CA THR A 194 -5.11 -8.82 -23.94
C THR A 194 -5.08 -9.38 -22.51
N ALA A 195 -3.91 -9.35 -21.85
CA ALA A 195 -3.80 -9.76 -20.45
C ALA A 195 -4.52 -8.81 -19.48
N LEU A 196 -4.55 -7.51 -19.80
CA LEU A 196 -5.27 -6.48 -19.01
C LEU A 196 -6.79 -6.54 -19.20
N GLU A 197 -7.30 -7.09 -20.31
CA GLU A 197 -8.72 -7.03 -20.68
C GLU A 197 -9.67 -7.54 -19.59
N ILE A 198 -9.30 -8.61 -18.86
CA ILE A 198 -10.10 -9.16 -17.77
C ILE A 198 -10.28 -8.18 -16.60
N TYR A 199 -9.33 -7.26 -16.41
CA TYR A 199 -9.35 -6.24 -15.35
C TYR A 199 -9.97 -4.91 -15.79
N VAL A 200 -10.24 -4.74 -17.08
CA VAL A 200 -10.83 -3.51 -17.66
C VAL A 200 -12.30 -3.75 -18.03
N THR A 201 -12.55 -4.64 -18.98
CA THR A 201 -13.89 -4.95 -19.49
C THR A 201 -14.44 -6.29 -18.98
N GLY A 202 -13.56 -7.11 -18.37
CA GLY A 202 -13.92 -8.44 -17.89
C GLY A 202 -14.47 -8.46 -16.47
N SER A 203 -14.53 -9.65 -15.90
CA SER A 203 -15.18 -9.90 -14.58
C SER A 203 -14.37 -9.42 -13.37
N LEU A 204 -13.14 -8.97 -13.55
CA LEU A 204 -12.26 -8.55 -12.47
C LEU A 204 -11.97 -7.03 -12.49
N ASN A 205 -12.93 -6.23 -13.00
CA ASN A 205 -12.77 -4.80 -13.28
C ASN A 205 -12.90 -3.86 -12.07
N VAL A 206 -12.84 -4.39 -10.85
CA VAL A 206 -13.00 -3.59 -9.61
C VAL A 206 -11.99 -2.45 -9.48
N PHE A 207 -10.84 -2.54 -10.12
CA PHE A 207 -9.80 -1.51 -10.14
C PHE A 207 -9.86 -0.58 -11.35
N ASN A 208 -10.92 -0.68 -12.19
CA ASN A 208 -11.12 0.20 -13.34
C ASN A 208 -12.21 1.25 -13.07
N HIS A 209 -12.13 1.92 -11.92
CA HIS A 209 -13.05 2.96 -11.48
C HIS A 209 -12.28 4.07 -10.76
N HIS A 210 -12.78 5.31 -10.83
CA HIS A 210 -12.21 6.40 -10.03
C HIS A 210 -12.35 6.12 -8.53
N THR A 211 -11.35 6.53 -7.77
CA THR A 211 -11.38 6.45 -6.30
C THR A 211 -12.54 7.27 -5.77
N ASN A 212 -13.38 6.64 -4.97
CA ASN A 212 -14.58 7.26 -4.39
C ASN A 212 -14.64 7.14 -2.87
N VAL A 213 -13.54 6.76 -2.23
CA VAL A 213 -13.41 6.59 -0.78
C VAL A 213 -12.44 7.60 -0.18
N ASP A 214 -12.66 7.97 1.09
CA ASP A 214 -11.72 8.83 1.80
C ASP A 214 -10.48 8.05 2.23
N VAL A 215 -9.38 8.28 1.54
CA VAL A 215 -8.07 7.71 1.87
C VAL A 215 -7.27 8.58 2.83
N ASN A 216 -7.79 9.77 3.24
CA ASN A 216 -7.05 10.78 4.00
C ASN A 216 -7.30 10.73 5.51
N SER A 217 -8.17 9.84 6.00
CA SER A 217 -8.38 9.67 7.44
C SER A 217 -7.07 9.35 8.16
N ARG A 218 -6.94 9.80 9.41
CA ARG A 218 -5.76 9.57 10.25
C ARG A 218 -5.48 8.08 10.49
N ILE A 219 -6.51 7.26 10.56
CA ILE A 219 -6.40 5.80 10.63
C ILE A 219 -7.25 5.19 9.51
N VAL A 220 -6.59 4.45 8.63
CA VAL A 220 -7.20 3.79 7.48
C VAL A 220 -6.88 2.31 7.52
N CYS A 221 -7.89 1.48 7.33
CA CYS A 221 -7.74 0.04 7.18
C CYS A 221 -8.21 -0.38 5.79
N TYR A 222 -7.34 -1.01 5.02
CA TYR A 222 -7.67 -1.64 3.75
C TYR A 222 -8.00 -3.12 4.01
N ASP A 223 -9.29 -3.45 4.06
CA ASP A 223 -9.75 -4.83 4.15
C ASP A 223 -9.80 -5.45 2.75
N ILE A 224 -8.90 -6.39 2.52
CA ILE A 224 -8.75 -7.12 1.25
C ILE A 224 -9.14 -8.60 1.36
N LYS A 225 -9.85 -8.97 2.42
CA LYS A 225 -10.22 -10.36 2.72
C LYS A 225 -11.02 -11.01 1.61
N GLU A 226 -12.02 -10.28 1.07
CA GLU A 226 -12.92 -10.81 0.06
C GLU A 226 -12.32 -10.87 -1.35
N LEU A 227 -11.18 -10.24 -1.58
CA LEU A 227 -10.50 -10.34 -2.86
C LEU A 227 -10.06 -11.78 -3.12
N GLY A 228 -10.55 -12.38 -4.20
CA GLY A 228 -10.10 -13.70 -4.64
C GLY A 228 -8.60 -13.73 -4.95
N LYS A 229 -8.05 -14.94 -5.08
CA LYS A 229 -6.59 -15.16 -5.18
C LYS A 229 -5.86 -14.25 -6.20
N GLN A 230 -6.46 -13.99 -7.36
CA GLN A 230 -5.88 -13.13 -8.40
C GLN A 230 -5.96 -11.65 -8.01
N LEU A 231 -7.14 -11.17 -7.62
CA LEU A 231 -7.34 -9.78 -7.20
C LEU A 231 -6.61 -9.44 -5.90
N LYS A 232 -6.40 -10.40 -4.99
CA LYS A 232 -5.71 -10.16 -3.72
C LYS A 232 -4.27 -9.70 -3.94
N LYS A 233 -3.55 -10.25 -4.92
CA LYS A 233 -2.20 -9.84 -5.28
C LYS A 233 -2.18 -8.39 -5.78
N ILE A 234 -3.09 -8.06 -6.70
CA ILE A 234 -3.26 -6.70 -7.22
C ILE A 234 -3.68 -5.75 -6.10
N GLY A 235 -4.65 -6.13 -5.29
CA GLY A 235 -5.10 -5.34 -4.15
C GLY A 235 -3.98 -5.04 -3.16
N MET A 236 -3.13 -6.01 -2.85
CA MET A 236 -1.94 -5.78 -2.01
C MET A 236 -0.99 -4.77 -2.65
N LEU A 237 -0.72 -4.86 -3.95
CA LEU A 237 0.14 -3.91 -4.66
C LEU A 237 -0.47 -2.50 -4.68
N VAL A 238 -1.78 -2.38 -4.92
CA VAL A 238 -2.52 -1.12 -4.87
C VAL A 238 -2.47 -0.50 -3.47
N VAL A 239 -2.65 -1.29 -2.42
CA VAL A 239 -2.50 -0.80 -1.03
C VAL A 239 -1.09 -0.30 -0.76
N GLN A 240 -0.05 -0.99 -1.26
CA GLN A 240 1.35 -0.53 -1.12
C GLN A 240 1.55 0.84 -1.79
N ASP A 241 0.98 1.06 -2.98
CA ASP A 241 1.04 2.35 -3.66
C ASP A 241 0.33 3.45 -2.86
N GLN A 242 -0.85 3.18 -2.29
CA GLN A 242 -1.55 4.11 -1.40
C GLN A 242 -0.74 4.45 -0.14
N VAL A 243 -0.07 3.45 0.43
CA VAL A 243 0.85 3.65 1.57
C VAL A 243 2.01 4.53 1.16
N TRP A 244 2.64 4.25 0.01
CA TRP A 244 3.75 5.04 -0.50
C TRP A 244 3.37 6.50 -0.72
N ASN A 245 2.23 6.75 -1.37
CA ASN A 245 1.69 8.09 -1.59
C ASN A 245 1.50 8.83 -0.25
N ARG A 246 0.92 8.18 0.76
CA ARG A 246 0.73 8.77 2.09
C ARG A 246 2.06 9.05 2.81
N VAL A 247 3.01 8.12 2.74
CA VAL A 247 4.35 8.28 3.33
C VAL A 247 5.05 9.48 2.71
N THR A 248 4.99 9.64 1.40
CA THR A 248 5.63 10.75 0.68
C THR A 248 5.03 12.09 1.05
N ILE A 249 3.69 12.23 1.05
CA ILE A 249 3.00 13.45 1.48
C ILE A 249 3.33 13.79 2.93
N ASN A 250 3.26 12.80 3.83
CA ASN A 250 3.51 13.02 5.24
C ASN A 250 4.97 13.37 5.52
N ARG A 251 5.91 12.82 4.76
CA ARG A 251 7.33 13.16 4.83
C ARG A 251 7.57 14.63 4.48
N ALA A 252 6.97 15.14 3.40
CA ALA A 252 7.02 16.56 3.05
C ALA A 252 6.43 17.45 4.16
N ALA A 253 5.41 16.97 4.87
CA ALA A 253 4.77 17.65 6.00
C ALA A 253 5.45 17.39 7.37
N HIS A 254 6.61 16.70 7.41
CA HIS A 254 7.28 16.25 8.64
C HIS A 254 6.36 15.45 9.58
N LYS A 255 5.47 14.66 9.02
CA LYS A 255 4.50 13.82 9.73
C LYS A 255 4.89 12.34 9.59
N THR A 256 4.75 11.58 10.66
CA THR A 256 5.05 10.14 10.66
C THR A 256 3.87 9.34 10.15
N THR A 257 4.13 8.35 9.31
CA THR A 257 3.18 7.31 8.92
C THR A 257 3.58 5.98 9.54
N ARG A 258 2.64 5.33 10.23
CA ARG A 258 2.79 3.97 10.75
C ARG A 258 2.02 3.02 9.87
N TYR A 259 2.73 2.11 9.25
CA TYR A 259 2.13 1.08 8.40
C TYR A 259 2.16 -0.28 9.10
N TYR A 260 0.99 -0.88 9.25
CA TYR A 260 0.81 -2.21 9.81
C TYR A 260 0.31 -3.15 8.71
N LEU A 261 1.06 -4.19 8.49
CA LEU A 261 0.74 -5.21 7.49
C LEU A 261 0.59 -6.55 8.21
N ASP A 262 -0.62 -7.06 8.23
CA ASP A 262 -0.86 -8.44 8.69
C ASP A 262 -0.54 -9.45 7.58
N GLU A 263 -0.23 -10.68 7.97
CA GLU A 263 0.13 -11.76 7.03
C GLU A 263 1.24 -11.35 6.03
N PHE A 264 2.29 -10.68 6.52
CA PHE A 264 3.42 -10.16 5.71
C PHE A 264 3.98 -11.18 4.73
N HIS A 265 3.91 -12.48 5.06
CA HIS A 265 4.39 -13.55 4.18
C HIS A 265 3.66 -13.58 2.82
N LEU A 266 2.46 -13.01 2.71
CA LEU A 266 1.73 -12.94 1.43
C LEU A 266 2.43 -12.02 0.42
N LEU A 267 3.05 -10.92 0.88
CA LEU A 267 3.84 -10.05 0.02
C LEU A 267 5.11 -10.72 -0.50
N LEU A 268 5.70 -11.59 0.30
CA LEU A 268 6.96 -12.26 -0.06
C LEU A 268 6.79 -13.39 -1.07
N LYS A 269 5.55 -13.79 -1.38
CA LYS A 269 5.28 -14.88 -2.33
C LYS A 269 5.53 -14.50 -3.79
N GLU A 270 5.37 -13.23 -4.11
CA GLU A 270 5.56 -12.70 -5.46
C GLU A 270 6.73 -11.70 -5.44
N GLU A 271 7.66 -11.85 -6.36
CA GLU A 271 8.87 -11.02 -6.41
C GLU A 271 8.53 -9.53 -6.58
N GLN A 272 7.50 -9.23 -7.40
CA GLN A 272 7.04 -7.88 -7.69
C GLN A 272 6.52 -7.17 -6.43
N THR A 273 5.65 -7.84 -5.66
CA THR A 273 5.13 -7.29 -4.41
C THR A 273 6.21 -7.18 -3.33
N ALA A 274 7.14 -8.14 -3.28
CA ALA A 274 8.27 -8.09 -2.37
C ALA A 274 9.22 -6.93 -2.70
N SER A 275 9.58 -6.77 -3.98
CA SER A 275 10.46 -5.69 -4.45
C SER A 275 9.86 -4.31 -4.18
N TYR A 276 8.59 -4.11 -4.53
CA TYR A 276 7.89 -2.84 -4.28
C TYR A 276 7.78 -2.53 -2.78
N SER A 277 7.55 -3.56 -1.95
CA SER A 277 7.54 -3.40 -0.48
C SER A 277 8.91 -3.01 0.08
N CYS A 278 10.01 -3.48 -0.52
CA CYS A 278 11.34 -3.10 -0.09
C CYS A 278 11.57 -1.59 -0.18
N LEU A 279 10.97 -0.89 -1.15
CA LEU A 279 11.06 0.57 -1.25
C LEU A 279 10.51 1.27 0.00
N LEU A 280 9.41 0.76 0.58
CA LEU A 280 8.84 1.29 1.82
C LEU A 280 9.76 1.12 3.03
N TYR A 281 10.56 0.04 3.07
CA TYR A 281 11.46 -0.25 4.19
C TYR A 281 12.84 0.39 4.06
N THR A 282 13.25 0.73 2.85
CA THR A 282 14.56 1.32 2.54
C THR A 282 14.51 2.83 2.33
N SER A 283 13.33 3.43 2.35
CA SER A 283 13.16 4.88 2.28
C SER A 283 13.96 5.55 3.40
N PRO A 284 14.80 6.55 3.09
CA PRO A 284 15.59 7.25 4.11
C PRO A 284 14.68 7.83 5.19
N SER A 285 15.12 7.70 6.44
CA SER A 285 14.45 8.31 7.58
C SER A 285 14.40 9.84 7.40
N PRO A 286 13.34 10.54 7.86
CA PRO A 286 13.30 12.02 7.86
C PRO A 286 14.44 12.69 8.61
N ARG A 287 15.42 11.94 9.09
CA ARG A 287 16.58 12.41 9.88
C ARG A 287 17.90 12.34 9.13
N ASP A 288 17.94 11.84 7.88
CA ASP A 288 19.14 11.76 7.07
C ASP A 288 19.29 12.98 6.17
#